data_505bd4fcdda644cfd029c875ddb23741
#
_entry.id   505bd4fcdda644cfd029c875ddb23741
#
_cell.length_a   1.000
_cell.length_b   1.000
_cell.length_c   1.000
_cell.angle_alpha   90.00
_cell.angle_beta   90.00
_cell.angle_gamma   90.00
#
_symmetry.space_group_name_H-M   'P 1'
#
loop_
_entity.id
_entity.type
_entity.pdbx_description
1 polymer ?
#
loop_
_entity_poly.entity_id
_entity_poly.type
_entity_poly.pdbx_seq_one_letter_code
_entity_poly.pdbx_strand_id
1 'polypeptide(L)'
;MGSIRRTFAIVAIATTSISASACGISRQQEVEIGASYSQQINQQLPLVEDAQVHRYINVLGEAIASQGGRQYEYTFYVVNADVINAFALPGGWVYINRGVIERSDNLAELAGVLAHEIGHVEERHGAEMMERAQQANIGINVAYILLGRPPGQLEQAAIQVGGGAVFAGYSRGAENEADAVAVDLLTRSGIDPNGLLTFFKELLEDRDRNPSAFEQWFSSHPLTEDRIAHVREEIARLNLTPAQTAGLTVTSQSYNDMKARLRSYPAPPPEYRRD
;
A
#
# COMPACT_ATOMS: atom_id res chain seq x y z
N MET A 1 38.12 29.15 70.07
CA MET A 1 38.61 28.62 68.78
C MET A 1 37.76 27.40 68.46
N GLY A 2 36.72 27.59 67.67
CA GLY A 2 35.75 26.55 67.32
C GLY A 2 36.01 26.03 65.89
N SER A 3 36.27 24.75 65.79
CA SER A 3 36.49 24.02 64.53
C SER A 3 35.15 23.67 63.86
N ILE A 4 34.88 24.24 62.67
CA ILE A 4 33.71 23.93 61.87
C ILE A 4 34.08 22.69 61.00
N ARG A 5 33.47 21.56 61.35
CA ARG A 5 33.50 20.34 60.48
C ARG A 5 32.52 20.51 59.33
N ARG A 6 33.03 20.66 58.09
CA ARG A 6 32.24 20.64 56.90
C ARG A 6 31.96 19.18 56.51
N THR A 7 30.71 18.77 56.65
CA THR A 7 30.22 17.48 56.17
C THR A 7 29.93 17.60 54.64
N PHE A 8 30.71 16.91 53.83
CA PHE A 8 30.41 16.77 52.38
C PHE A 8 29.35 15.68 52.20
N ALA A 9 28.15 16.07 51.77
CA ALA A 9 27.13 15.14 51.31
C ALA A 9 27.48 14.72 49.89
N ILE A 10 27.80 13.44 49.71
CA ILE A 10 27.94 12.82 48.39
C ILE A 10 26.55 12.59 47.84
N VAL A 11 26.14 13.39 46.85
CA VAL A 11 24.93 13.14 46.07
C VAL A 11 25.24 12.03 45.06
N ALA A 12 24.77 10.84 45.32
CA ALA A 12 24.81 9.74 44.37
C ALA A 12 23.79 10.04 43.24
N ILE A 13 24.29 10.44 42.08
CA ILE A 13 23.47 10.54 40.85
C ILE A 13 23.22 9.11 40.41
N ALA A 14 22.01 8.61 40.64
CA ALA A 14 21.52 7.38 40.04
C ALA A 14 21.36 7.63 38.54
N THR A 15 22.35 7.17 37.77
CA THR A 15 22.19 7.07 36.31
C THR A 15 21.19 5.95 36.00
N THR A 16 19.92 6.31 35.83
CA THR A 16 18.95 5.44 35.22
C THR A 16 19.37 5.24 33.77
N SER A 17 20.00 4.11 33.50
CA SER A 17 20.23 3.64 32.15
C SER A 17 18.86 3.38 31.53
N ILE A 18 18.37 4.33 30.74
CA ILE A 18 17.25 4.11 29.82
C ILE A 18 17.81 3.14 28.79
N SER A 19 17.52 1.85 28.97
CA SER A 19 17.69 0.87 27.93
C SER A 19 16.77 1.31 26.78
N ALA A 20 17.35 1.94 25.76
CA ALA A 20 16.70 2.11 24.48
C ALA A 20 16.53 0.69 23.92
N SER A 21 15.44 0.04 24.30
CA SER A 21 14.94 -1.11 23.56
C SER A 21 14.74 -0.61 22.14
N ALA A 22 15.43 -1.22 21.19
CA ALA A 22 15.14 -1.08 19.77
C ALA A 22 13.76 -1.75 19.54
N CYS A 23 12.71 -1.14 20.08
CA CYS A 23 11.33 -1.51 19.79
C CYS A 23 11.01 -0.91 18.45
N GLY A 24 10.76 -1.77 17.44
CA GLY A 24 10.20 -1.36 16.17
C GLY A 24 8.88 -0.59 16.35
N ILE A 25 8.36 -0.03 15.28
CA ILE A 25 7.10 0.71 15.28
C ILE A 25 5.97 -0.23 15.73
N SER A 26 5.26 0.12 16.81
CA SER A 26 4.10 -0.66 17.27
C SER A 26 2.89 -0.46 16.33
N ARG A 27 1.94 -1.40 16.34
CA ARG A 27 0.70 -1.26 15.55
C ARG A 27 -0.09 0.00 15.86
N GLN A 28 -0.14 0.41 17.12
CA GLN A 28 -0.77 1.67 17.50
C GLN A 28 -0.07 2.87 16.88
N GLN A 29 1.26 2.88 16.88
CA GLN A 29 2.05 3.93 16.21
C GLN A 29 1.84 3.90 14.69
N GLU A 30 1.71 2.73 14.06
CA GLU A 30 1.35 2.63 12.64
C GLU A 30 0.02 3.30 12.34
N VAL A 31 -1.01 3.03 13.13
CA VAL A 31 -2.32 3.67 12.98
C VAL A 31 -2.22 5.19 13.16
N GLU A 32 -1.52 5.67 14.18
CA GLU A 32 -1.33 7.11 14.42
C GLU A 32 -0.57 7.79 13.27
N ILE A 33 0.50 7.16 12.79
CA ILE A 33 1.29 7.63 11.65
C ILE A 33 0.45 7.65 10.38
N GLY A 34 -0.23 6.55 10.07
CA GLY A 34 -1.07 6.43 8.89
C GLY A 34 -2.22 7.43 8.90
N ALA A 35 -2.88 7.65 10.04
CA ALA A 35 -3.93 8.67 10.18
C ALA A 35 -3.40 10.07 9.86
N SER A 36 -2.22 10.42 10.39
CA SER A 36 -1.60 11.73 10.13
C SER A 36 -1.26 11.91 8.65
N TYR A 37 -0.67 10.89 8.01
CA TYR A 37 -0.37 10.95 6.58
C TYR A 37 -1.63 10.94 5.72
N SER A 38 -2.62 10.13 6.05
CA SER A 38 -3.91 10.11 5.34
C SER A 38 -4.57 11.47 5.34
N GLN A 39 -4.58 12.17 6.48
CA GLN A 39 -5.13 13.52 6.57
C GLN A 39 -4.40 14.51 5.64
N GLN A 40 -3.06 14.44 5.57
CA GLN A 40 -2.27 15.30 4.70
C GLN A 40 -2.48 14.98 3.21
N ILE A 41 -2.50 13.70 2.87
CA ILE A 41 -2.69 13.20 1.51
C ILE A 41 -4.08 13.57 0.97
N ASN A 42 -5.12 13.43 1.79
CA ASN A 42 -6.49 13.76 1.41
C ASN A 42 -6.69 15.25 1.10
N GLN A 43 -5.81 16.13 1.60
CA GLN A 43 -5.82 17.56 1.25
C GLN A 43 -5.11 17.86 -0.08
N GLN A 44 -4.30 16.94 -0.58
CA GLN A 44 -3.45 17.14 -1.76
C GLN A 44 -3.96 16.38 -2.99
N LEU A 45 -4.57 15.21 -2.79
CA LEU A 45 -5.05 14.38 -3.88
C LEU A 45 -6.48 14.73 -4.29
N PRO A 46 -6.79 14.70 -5.61
CA PRO A 46 -8.14 14.84 -6.11
C PRO A 46 -8.94 13.55 -5.84
N LEU A 47 -9.58 13.46 -4.70
CA LEU A 47 -10.39 12.28 -4.36
C LEU A 47 -11.70 12.27 -5.14
N VAL A 48 -12.17 11.08 -5.49
CA VAL A 48 -13.53 10.88 -6.03
C VAL A 48 -14.53 10.97 -4.89
N GLU A 49 -15.37 12.02 -4.91
CA GLU A 49 -16.35 12.28 -3.84
C GLU A 49 -17.72 11.61 -4.11
N ASP A 50 -17.82 10.74 -5.11
CA ASP A 50 -19.04 10.03 -5.41
C ASP A 50 -19.35 8.96 -4.35
N ALA A 51 -20.44 9.17 -3.61
CA ALA A 51 -20.80 8.32 -2.48
C ALA A 51 -21.08 6.85 -2.85
N GLN A 52 -21.50 6.56 -4.09
CA GLN A 52 -21.76 5.17 -4.52
C GLN A 52 -20.46 4.47 -4.90
N VAL A 53 -19.55 5.16 -5.60
CA VAL A 53 -18.20 4.64 -5.90
C VAL A 53 -17.45 4.39 -4.59
N HIS A 54 -17.43 5.37 -3.70
CA HIS A 54 -16.79 5.26 -2.40
C HIS A 54 -17.32 4.09 -1.58
N ARG A 55 -18.66 3.96 -1.49
CA ARG A 55 -19.30 2.86 -0.77
C ARG A 55 -18.93 1.51 -1.37
N TYR A 56 -18.94 1.38 -2.70
CA TYR A 56 -18.62 0.13 -3.37
C TYR A 56 -17.19 -0.32 -3.06
N ILE A 57 -16.22 0.57 -3.20
CA ILE A 57 -14.81 0.27 -2.97
C ILE A 57 -14.56 -0.08 -1.50
N ASN A 58 -15.18 0.64 -0.55
CA ASN A 58 -15.03 0.32 0.87
C ASN A 58 -15.69 -1.02 1.23
N VAL A 59 -16.89 -1.33 0.72
CA VAL A 59 -17.55 -2.62 0.98
C VAL A 59 -16.74 -3.77 0.40
N LEU A 60 -16.21 -3.63 -0.82
CA LEU A 60 -15.35 -4.66 -1.44
C LEU A 60 -14.04 -4.85 -0.66
N GLY A 61 -13.34 -3.74 -0.40
CA GLY A 61 -12.07 -3.79 0.32
C GLY A 61 -12.20 -4.32 1.74
N GLU A 62 -13.25 -3.92 2.47
CA GLU A 62 -13.52 -4.39 3.83
C GLU A 62 -13.92 -5.89 3.85
N ALA A 63 -14.69 -6.35 2.84
CA ALA A 63 -15.00 -7.76 2.69
C ALA A 63 -13.73 -8.61 2.52
N ILE A 64 -12.76 -8.13 1.74
CA ILE A 64 -11.46 -8.77 1.54
C ILE A 64 -10.63 -8.70 2.83
N ALA A 65 -10.45 -7.52 3.41
CA ALA A 65 -9.65 -7.31 4.62
C ALA A 65 -10.17 -8.10 5.83
N SER A 66 -11.49 -8.29 5.91
CA SER A 66 -12.12 -9.09 6.99
C SER A 66 -11.70 -10.56 6.99
N GLN A 67 -11.13 -11.08 5.90
CA GLN A 67 -10.59 -12.43 5.81
C GLN A 67 -9.16 -12.53 6.35
N GLY A 68 -8.49 -11.40 6.57
CA GLY A 68 -7.16 -11.32 7.17
C GLY A 68 -7.17 -11.40 8.70
N GLY A 69 -6.08 -10.92 9.30
CA GLY A 69 -5.86 -10.98 10.75
C GLY A 69 -6.73 -10.03 11.57
N ARG A 70 -7.53 -9.15 10.96
CA ARG A 70 -8.33 -8.09 11.60
C ARG A 70 -7.52 -7.23 12.57
N GLN A 71 -6.28 -6.95 12.20
CA GLN A 71 -5.36 -6.22 13.05
C GLN A 71 -5.53 -4.70 12.90
N TYR A 72 -6.16 -4.27 11.81
CA TYR A 72 -6.39 -2.87 11.46
C TYR A 72 -7.84 -2.65 11.01
N GLU A 73 -8.32 -1.42 11.16
CA GLU A 73 -9.52 -0.93 10.48
C GLU A 73 -9.11 -0.34 9.14
N TYR A 74 -9.76 -0.77 8.07
CA TYR A 74 -9.40 -0.34 6.73
C TYR A 74 -10.30 0.78 6.22
N THR A 75 -9.70 1.74 5.53
CA THR A 75 -10.42 2.81 4.83
C THR A 75 -9.86 2.93 3.41
N PHE A 76 -10.73 2.91 2.42
CA PHE A 76 -10.35 2.93 1.02
C PHE A 76 -10.76 4.25 0.37
N TYR A 77 -9.83 4.86 -0.36
CA TYR A 77 -10.02 6.08 -1.12
C TYR A 77 -9.79 5.85 -2.60
N VAL A 78 -10.61 6.48 -3.44
CA VAL A 78 -10.40 6.51 -4.89
C VAL A 78 -9.82 7.86 -5.26
N VAL A 79 -8.64 7.84 -5.87
CA VAL A 79 -7.98 9.04 -6.39
C VAL A 79 -8.42 9.25 -7.84
N ASN A 80 -8.90 10.45 -8.16
CA ASN A 80 -9.28 10.82 -9.53
C ASN A 80 -8.03 11.11 -10.38
N ALA A 81 -7.31 10.05 -10.72
CA ALA A 81 -6.07 10.06 -11.52
C ALA A 81 -6.08 8.92 -12.53
N ASP A 82 -5.69 9.22 -13.79
CA ASP A 82 -5.68 8.22 -14.87
C ASP A 82 -4.47 7.28 -14.80
N VAL A 83 -3.45 7.65 -14.05
CA VAL A 83 -2.23 6.83 -13.89
C VAL A 83 -2.58 5.56 -13.14
N ILE A 84 -2.04 4.42 -13.60
CA ILE A 84 -2.18 3.14 -12.92
C ILE A 84 -1.34 3.18 -11.65
N ASN A 85 -1.98 3.26 -10.50
CA ASN A 85 -1.33 3.17 -9.20
C ASN A 85 -2.33 2.82 -8.09
N ALA A 86 -1.84 2.12 -7.07
CA ALA A 86 -2.47 1.96 -5.78
C ALA A 86 -1.37 1.99 -4.71
N PHE A 87 -1.71 2.31 -3.48
CA PHE A 87 -0.77 2.27 -2.36
C PHE A 87 -1.51 2.20 -1.03
N ALA A 88 -0.86 1.61 -0.04
CA ALA A 88 -1.35 1.57 1.32
C ALA A 88 -0.44 2.33 2.28
N LEU A 89 -1.04 3.03 3.24
CA LEU A 89 -0.35 3.59 4.39
C LEU A 89 -0.34 2.58 5.54
N PRO A 90 0.66 2.61 6.42
CA PRO A 90 0.62 1.82 7.65
C PRO A 90 -0.67 2.04 8.41
N GLY A 91 -1.22 0.97 8.99
CA GLY A 91 -2.43 1.04 9.81
C GLY A 91 -3.76 1.01 9.05
N GLY A 92 -3.79 0.81 7.70
CA GLY A 92 -5.01 0.41 6.99
C GLY A 92 -5.66 1.45 6.07
N TRP A 93 -4.99 2.53 5.69
CA TRP A 93 -5.49 3.46 4.66
C TRP A 93 -5.00 3.05 3.28
N VAL A 94 -5.91 2.69 2.40
CA VAL A 94 -5.62 2.21 1.04
C VAL A 94 -6.14 3.21 0.01
N TYR A 95 -5.29 3.56 -0.94
CA TYR A 95 -5.59 4.47 -2.04
C TYR A 95 -5.51 3.72 -3.35
N ILE A 96 -6.50 3.91 -4.21
CA ILE A 96 -6.54 3.31 -5.54
C ILE A 96 -6.86 4.40 -6.57
N ASN A 97 -6.05 4.50 -7.60
CA ASN A 97 -6.30 5.44 -8.67
C ASN A 97 -7.46 4.98 -9.55
N ARG A 98 -8.24 5.92 -10.05
CA ARG A 98 -9.27 5.69 -11.06
C ARG A 98 -8.75 4.86 -12.24
N GLY A 99 -7.51 5.12 -12.67
CA GLY A 99 -6.87 4.40 -13.75
C GLY A 99 -6.81 2.88 -13.54
N VAL A 100 -6.59 2.41 -12.31
CA VAL A 100 -6.64 0.97 -11.97
C VAL A 100 -8.06 0.41 -12.16
N ILE A 101 -9.08 1.11 -11.64
CA ILE A 101 -10.48 0.68 -11.73
C ILE A 101 -10.94 0.62 -13.19
N GLU A 102 -10.56 1.62 -13.99
CA GLU A 102 -10.90 1.67 -15.41
C GLU A 102 -10.17 0.61 -16.25
N ARG A 103 -8.94 0.26 -15.83
CA ARG A 103 -8.13 -0.76 -16.49
C ARG A 103 -8.59 -2.18 -16.17
N SER A 104 -9.02 -2.44 -14.94
CA SER A 104 -9.51 -3.76 -14.52
C SER A 104 -10.71 -4.18 -15.37
N ASP A 105 -10.63 -5.29 -16.06
CA ASP A 105 -11.69 -5.78 -16.94
C ASP A 105 -12.87 -6.38 -16.14
N ASN A 106 -12.59 -6.88 -14.95
CA ASN A 106 -13.57 -7.52 -14.07
C ASN A 106 -13.31 -7.22 -12.58
N LEU A 107 -14.26 -7.63 -11.74
CA LEU A 107 -14.18 -7.43 -10.28
C LEU A 107 -12.96 -8.12 -9.68
N ALA A 108 -12.63 -9.34 -10.14
CA ALA A 108 -11.54 -10.11 -9.56
C ALA A 108 -10.17 -9.44 -9.78
N GLU A 109 -9.97 -8.75 -10.89
CA GLU A 109 -8.76 -7.95 -11.13
C GLU A 109 -8.65 -6.76 -10.19
N LEU A 110 -9.73 -5.98 -10.03
CA LEU A 110 -9.78 -4.89 -9.07
C LEU A 110 -9.55 -5.38 -7.64
N ALA A 111 -10.22 -6.47 -7.27
CA ALA A 111 -10.08 -7.11 -5.97
C ALA A 111 -8.65 -7.62 -5.75
N GLY A 112 -7.99 -8.11 -6.80
CA GLY A 112 -6.58 -8.52 -6.77
C GLY A 112 -5.65 -7.41 -6.34
N VAL A 113 -5.81 -6.21 -6.93
CA VAL A 113 -5.03 -5.04 -6.54
C VAL A 113 -5.32 -4.62 -5.09
N LEU A 114 -6.61 -4.55 -4.70
CA LEU A 114 -6.97 -4.20 -3.32
C LEU A 114 -6.42 -5.21 -2.31
N ALA A 115 -6.48 -6.51 -2.62
CA ALA A 115 -5.95 -7.57 -1.76
C ALA A 115 -4.42 -7.50 -1.64
N HIS A 116 -3.71 -7.12 -2.70
CA HIS A 116 -2.27 -6.91 -2.68
C HIS A 116 -1.89 -5.75 -1.75
N GLU A 117 -2.60 -4.62 -1.82
CA GLU A 117 -2.38 -3.48 -0.91
C GLU A 117 -2.70 -3.85 0.56
N ILE A 118 -3.76 -4.62 0.78
CA ILE A 118 -4.08 -5.17 2.11
C ILE A 118 -2.94 -6.08 2.58
N GLY A 119 -2.37 -6.90 1.70
CA GLY A 119 -1.20 -7.74 1.98
C GLY A 119 -0.02 -6.95 2.51
N HIS A 120 0.30 -5.80 1.89
CA HIS A 120 1.35 -4.92 2.39
C HIS A 120 1.07 -4.38 3.80
N VAL A 121 -0.18 -4.13 4.15
CA VAL A 121 -0.57 -3.69 5.50
C VAL A 121 -0.48 -4.83 6.50
N GLU A 122 -1.02 -6.01 6.17
CA GLU A 122 -1.00 -7.19 7.06
C GLU A 122 0.44 -7.63 7.40
N GLU A 123 1.34 -7.62 6.41
CA GLU A 123 2.77 -7.95 6.55
C GLU A 123 3.62 -6.76 7.05
N ARG A 124 2.98 -5.60 7.27
CA ARG A 124 3.61 -4.41 7.87
C ARG A 124 4.77 -3.82 7.07
N HIS A 125 4.80 -4.03 5.76
CA HIS A 125 5.89 -3.60 4.88
C HIS A 125 6.16 -2.09 4.95
N GLY A 126 5.11 -1.27 5.10
CA GLY A 126 5.24 0.17 5.27
C GLY A 126 5.94 0.55 6.57
N ALA A 127 5.65 -0.13 7.69
CA ALA A 127 6.32 0.09 8.97
C ALA A 127 7.79 -0.31 8.90
N GLU A 128 8.08 -1.47 8.30
CA GLU A 128 9.45 -1.94 8.11
C GLU A 128 10.28 -0.95 7.26
N MET A 129 9.70 -0.41 6.20
CA MET A 129 10.34 0.62 5.39
C MET A 129 10.66 1.88 6.21
N MET A 130 9.74 2.32 7.08
CA MET A 130 9.95 3.46 7.98
C MET A 130 11.06 3.18 9.00
N GLU A 131 11.09 1.99 9.58
CA GLU A 131 12.14 1.57 10.53
C GLU A 131 13.53 1.57 9.88
N ARG A 132 13.63 1.00 8.68
CA ARG A 132 14.90 1.02 7.92
C ARG A 132 15.38 2.44 7.64
N ALA A 133 14.47 3.32 7.32
CA ALA A 133 14.78 4.70 7.05
C ALA A 133 15.19 5.47 8.30
N GLN A 134 14.55 5.23 9.44
CA GLN A 134 14.98 5.79 10.74
C GLN A 134 16.39 5.30 11.12
N GLN A 135 16.67 4.01 10.93
CA GLN A 135 18.00 3.43 11.19
C GLN A 135 19.07 4.05 10.30
N ALA A 136 18.75 4.34 9.04
CA ALA A 136 19.64 5.02 8.10
C ALA A 136 19.78 6.53 8.38
N ASN A 137 19.09 7.07 9.39
CA ASN A 137 19.03 8.49 9.73
C ASN A 137 18.65 9.40 8.55
N ILE A 138 17.76 8.87 7.69
CA ILE A 138 17.26 9.56 6.50
C ILE A 138 15.93 10.21 6.86
N GLY A 139 15.86 11.53 6.71
CA GLY A 139 14.60 12.27 6.82
C GLY A 139 13.67 11.85 5.68
N ILE A 140 12.65 11.01 5.98
CA ILE A 140 11.72 10.53 4.99
C ILE A 140 10.51 11.43 4.93
N ASN A 141 10.20 11.89 3.73
CA ASN A 141 8.84 12.26 3.41
C ASN A 141 8.15 11.04 2.77
N VAL A 142 7.57 10.19 3.62
CA VAL A 142 6.88 8.95 3.22
C VAL A 142 5.80 9.21 2.16
N ALA A 143 5.19 10.39 2.19
CA ALA A 143 4.20 10.79 1.18
C ALA A 143 4.76 10.73 -0.26
N TYR A 144 6.02 11.08 -0.47
CA TYR A 144 6.62 11.04 -1.82
C TYR A 144 6.85 9.62 -2.33
N ILE A 145 7.20 8.70 -1.43
CA ILE A 145 7.40 7.29 -1.78
C ILE A 145 6.08 6.67 -2.21
N LEU A 146 5.05 6.89 -1.42
CA LEU A 146 3.75 6.28 -1.60
C LEU A 146 2.94 6.91 -2.74
N LEU A 147 3.13 8.21 -2.99
CA LEU A 147 2.45 8.92 -4.07
C LEU A 147 3.10 8.73 -5.44
N GLY A 148 4.28 8.08 -5.52
CA GLY A 148 5.02 7.87 -6.77
C GLY A 148 5.35 9.18 -7.52
N ARG A 149 5.34 10.33 -6.84
CA ARG A 149 5.71 11.61 -7.45
C ARG A 149 7.22 11.74 -7.44
N PRO A 150 7.85 12.15 -8.55
CA PRO A 150 9.25 12.49 -8.50
C PRO A 150 9.46 13.63 -7.51
N PRO A 151 10.42 13.52 -6.58
CA PRO A 151 10.74 14.59 -5.64
C PRO A 151 11.15 15.86 -6.40
N GLY A 152 10.75 17.03 -5.90
CA GLY A 152 11.22 18.32 -6.41
C GLY A 152 12.75 18.47 -6.28
N GLN A 153 13.34 19.49 -6.91
CA GLN A 153 14.81 19.65 -6.97
C GLN A 153 15.50 19.69 -5.60
N LEU A 154 14.87 20.26 -4.58
CA LEU A 154 15.40 20.31 -3.21
C LEU A 154 15.37 18.95 -2.52
N GLU A 155 14.34 18.17 -2.81
CA GLU A 155 14.14 16.84 -2.28
C GLU A 155 15.04 15.82 -2.97
N GLN A 156 15.29 15.98 -4.28
CA GLN A 156 16.28 15.21 -5.03
C GLN A 156 17.69 15.39 -4.47
N ALA A 157 18.06 16.59 -4.03
CA ALA A 157 19.35 16.84 -3.41
C ALA A 157 19.49 16.13 -2.05
N ALA A 158 18.42 16.07 -1.25
CA ALA A 158 18.42 15.35 0.02
C ALA A 158 18.48 13.82 -0.18
N ILE A 159 17.85 13.30 -1.24
CA ILE A 159 17.86 11.88 -1.63
C ILE A 159 19.25 11.46 -2.13
N GLN A 160 19.93 12.31 -2.93
CA GLN A 160 21.27 12.02 -3.47
C GLN A 160 22.34 11.89 -2.40
N VAL A 161 22.18 12.53 -1.24
CA VAL A 161 23.20 12.51 -0.18
C VAL A 161 23.14 11.26 0.72
N GLY A 162 22.05 10.50 0.72
CA GLY A 162 21.96 9.32 1.59
C GLY A 162 20.83 8.32 1.33
N GLY A 163 19.96 8.57 0.35
CA GLY A 163 18.65 7.91 0.31
C GLY A 163 18.32 6.98 -0.86
N GLY A 164 19.16 6.89 -1.86
CA GLY A 164 18.80 6.23 -3.13
C GLY A 164 18.38 4.75 -3.04
N ALA A 165 18.78 4.04 -2.00
CA ALA A 165 18.44 2.63 -1.83
C ALA A 165 17.18 2.38 -0.98
N VAL A 166 16.74 3.37 -0.19
CA VAL A 166 15.57 3.24 0.69
C VAL A 166 14.27 3.59 -0.04
N PHE A 167 14.38 4.30 -1.15
CA PHE A 167 13.24 4.80 -1.94
C PHE A 167 12.92 3.97 -3.19
N ALA A 168 13.64 2.87 -3.42
CA ALA A 168 13.37 1.95 -4.52
C ALA A 168 12.29 0.94 -4.10
N GLY A 169 11.00 1.33 -4.09
CA GLY A 169 9.86 0.42 -3.95
C GLY A 169 9.98 -0.67 -2.87
N TYR A 170 9.02 -1.53 -2.81
CA TYR A 170 9.10 -2.71 -1.95
C TYR A 170 10.15 -3.71 -2.46
N SER A 171 10.75 -4.48 -1.54
CA SER A 171 11.66 -5.56 -1.93
C SER A 171 10.90 -6.67 -2.65
N ARG A 172 11.60 -7.46 -3.48
CA ARG A 172 10.98 -8.65 -4.12
C ARG A 172 10.37 -9.61 -3.10
N GLY A 173 10.98 -9.74 -1.91
CA GLY A 173 10.44 -10.54 -0.81
C GLY A 173 9.09 -10.00 -0.34
N ALA A 174 9.03 -8.71 -0.03
CA ALA A 174 7.80 -8.04 0.40
C ALA A 174 6.68 -8.12 -0.67
N GLU A 175 7.02 -7.99 -1.95
CA GLU A 175 6.06 -8.17 -3.03
C GLU A 175 5.50 -9.60 -3.09
N ASN A 176 6.37 -10.60 -2.96
CA ASN A 176 5.94 -12.01 -2.95
C ASN A 176 5.08 -12.33 -1.73
N GLU A 177 5.39 -11.78 -0.55
CA GLU A 177 4.58 -11.93 0.66
C GLU A 177 3.20 -11.28 0.48
N ALA A 178 3.14 -10.06 -0.04
CA ALA A 178 1.88 -9.39 -0.34
C ALA A 178 1.04 -10.16 -1.39
N ASP A 179 1.69 -10.71 -2.43
CA ASP A 179 1.03 -11.54 -3.45
C ASP A 179 0.44 -12.83 -2.85
N ALA A 180 1.17 -13.50 -1.97
CA ALA A 180 0.70 -14.73 -1.30
C ALA A 180 -0.50 -14.43 -0.38
N VAL A 181 -0.42 -13.36 0.41
CA VAL A 181 -1.55 -12.89 1.24
C VAL A 181 -2.75 -12.53 0.37
N ALA A 182 -2.54 -11.82 -0.75
CA ALA A 182 -3.62 -11.45 -1.67
C ALA A 182 -4.36 -12.68 -2.22
N VAL A 183 -3.63 -13.73 -2.64
CA VAL A 183 -4.21 -14.98 -3.14
C VAL A 183 -5.07 -15.68 -2.07
N ASP A 184 -4.60 -15.72 -0.81
CA ASP A 184 -5.38 -16.29 0.31
C ASP A 184 -6.64 -15.45 0.60
N LEU A 185 -6.50 -14.14 0.73
CA LEU A 185 -7.61 -13.23 1.01
C LEU A 185 -8.70 -13.29 -0.05
N LEU A 186 -8.34 -13.27 -1.34
CA LEU A 186 -9.29 -13.39 -2.45
C LEU A 186 -10.06 -14.70 -2.38
N THR A 187 -9.35 -15.81 -2.21
CA THR A 187 -9.97 -17.14 -2.16
C THR A 187 -10.95 -17.24 -1.01
N ARG A 188 -10.57 -16.78 0.17
CA ARG A 188 -11.43 -16.77 1.37
C ARG A 188 -12.60 -15.82 1.25
N SER A 189 -12.47 -14.76 0.45
CA SER A 189 -13.56 -13.85 0.10
C SER A 189 -14.50 -14.41 -0.96
N GLY A 190 -14.22 -15.60 -1.51
CA GLY A 190 -14.98 -16.19 -2.60
C GLY A 190 -14.77 -15.48 -3.94
N ILE A 191 -13.65 -14.80 -4.13
CA ILE A 191 -13.25 -14.09 -5.35
C ILE A 191 -12.14 -14.89 -6.05
N ASP A 192 -12.18 -14.95 -7.39
CA ASP A 192 -11.19 -15.70 -8.16
C ASP A 192 -9.79 -15.06 -8.05
N PRO A 193 -8.81 -15.73 -7.41
CA PRO A 193 -7.46 -15.21 -7.28
C PRO A 193 -6.71 -15.07 -8.61
N ASN A 194 -7.20 -15.70 -9.70
CA ASN A 194 -6.66 -15.49 -11.03
C ASN A 194 -6.82 -14.03 -11.51
N GLY A 195 -7.70 -13.24 -10.90
CA GLY A 195 -7.83 -11.81 -11.19
C GLY A 195 -6.51 -11.05 -10.98
N LEU A 196 -5.78 -11.31 -9.88
CA LEU A 196 -4.45 -10.74 -9.67
C LEU A 196 -3.47 -11.15 -10.78
N LEU A 197 -3.48 -12.43 -11.17
CA LEU A 197 -2.61 -12.95 -12.20
C LEU A 197 -2.91 -12.35 -13.58
N THR A 198 -4.19 -12.18 -13.93
CA THR A 198 -4.58 -11.58 -15.22
C THR A 198 -4.22 -10.11 -15.26
N PHE A 199 -4.50 -9.36 -14.20
CA PHE A 199 -4.11 -7.95 -14.09
C PHE A 199 -2.60 -7.75 -14.27
N PHE A 200 -1.76 -8.56 -13.62
CA PHE A 200 -0.30 -8.46 -13.75
C PHE A 200 0.19 -8.77 -15.18
N LYS A 201 -0.40 -9.76 -15.85
CA LYS A 201 -0.06 -10.07 -17.25
C LYS A 201 -0.37 -8.90 -18.16
N GLU A 202 -1.55 -8.32 -18.00
CA GLU A 202 -1.97 -7.18 -18.80
C GLU A 202 -1.09 -5.95 -18.56
N LEU A 203 -0.66 -5.71 -17.31
CA LEU A 203 0.27 -4.63 -17.00
C LEU A 203 1.62 -4.83 -17.72
N LEU A 204 2.15 -6.06 -17.76
CA LEU A 204 3.40 -6.34 -18.47
C LEU A 204 3.26 -6.18 -19.99
N GLU A 205 2.16 -6.66 -20.56
CA GLU A 205 1.90 -6.54 -22.00
C GLU A 205 1.74 -5.07 -22.44
N ASP A 206 1.13 -4.24 -21.60
CA ASP A 206 0.89 -2.83 -21.90
C ASP A 206 2.10 -1.94 -21.57
N ARG A 207 2.99 -2.36 -20.68
CA ARG A 207 4.23 -1.61 -20.33
C ARG A 207 5.02 -1.22 -21.56
N ASP A 208 5.16 -2.14 -22.50
CA ASP A 208 5.97 -1.93 -23.70
C ASP A 208 5.26 -0.99 -24.71
N ARG A 209 3.94 -0.85 -24.61
CA ARG A 209 3.12 0.03 -25.46
C ARG A 209 3.00 1.44 -24.93
N ASN A 210 2.92 1.62 -23.60
CA ASN A 210 2.75 2.91 -22.94
C ASN A 210 3.50 2.94 -21.60
N PRO A 211 4.84 3.04 -21.58
CA PRO A 211 5.64 2.98 -20.36
C PRO A 211 5.23 4.01 -19.30
N SER A 212 4.89 5.25 -19.71
CA SER A 212 4.58 6.35 -18.80
C SER A 212 3.33 6.10 -17.94
N ALA A 213 2.35 5.35 -18.46
CA ALA A 213 1.12 5.04 -17.74
C ALA A 213 1.34 4.10 -16.54
N PHE A 214 2.43 3.34 -16.56
CA PHE A 214 2.74 2.29 -15.59
C PHE A 214 4.01 2.56 -14.77
N GLU A 215 4.77 3.60 -15.12
CA GLU A 215 6.03 3.93 -14.46
C GLU A 215 5.87 4.06 -12.94
N GLN A 216 4.77 4.68 -12.51
CA GLN A 216 4.46 4.87 -11.11
C GLN A 216 4.22 3.55 -10.38
N TRP A 217 3.43 2.65 -10.97
CA TRP A 217 3.20 1.30 -10.43
C TRP A 217 4.50 0.51 -10.33
N PHE A 218 5.27 0.45 -11.42
CA PHE A 218 6.52 -0.33 -11.44
C PHE A 218 7.63 0.25 -10.57
N SER A 219 7.56 1.54 -10.21
CA SER A 219 8.52 2.14 -9.28
C SER A 219 8.25 1.76 -7.83
N SER A 220 6.99 1.60 -7.43
CA SER A 220 6.59 1.19 -6.08
C SER A 220 6.46 -0.34 -5.95
N HIS A 221 5.97 -1.01 -6.98
CA HIS A 221 5.72 -2.46 -7.03
C HIS A 221 6.44 -3.08 -8.24
N PRO A 222 7.73 -3.42 -8.14
CA PRO A 222 8.46 -4.02 -9.23
C PRO A 222 7.80 -5.32 -9.72
N LEU A 223 7.24 -5.29 -10.93
CA LEU A 223 6.59 -6.44 -11.53
C LEU A 223 7.54 -7.14 -12.49
N THR A 224 7.71 -8.44 -12.31
CA THR A 224 8.56 -9.30 -13.12
C THR A 224 7.81 -10.56 -13.52
N GLU A 225 8.31 -11.27 -14.54
CA GLU A 225 7.81 -12.59 -14.90
C GLU A 225 7.92 -13.59 -13.73
N ASP A 226 8.93 -13.42 -12.86
CA ASP A 226 9.10 -14.24 -11.66
C ASP A 226 7.92 -14.04 -10.67
N ARG A 227 7.41 -12.80 -10.50
CA ARG A 227 6.23 -12.54 -9.67
C ARG A 227 4.97 -13.21 -10.24
N ILE A 228 4.78 -13.15 -11.56
CA ILE A 228 3.67 -13.85 -12.23
C ILE A 228 3.78 -15.36 -12.01
N ALA A 229 4.97 -15.91 -12.08
CA ALA A 229 5.21 -17.33 -11.79
C ALA A 229 4.88 -17.65 -10.32
N HIS A 230 5.32 -16.81 -9.40
CA HIS A 230 5.04 -16.94 -7.96
C HIS A 230 3.54 -16.93 -7.66
N VAL A 231 2.79 -15.93 -8.16
CA VAL A 231 1.32 -15.87 -7.98
C VAL A 231 0.64 -17.12 -8.54
N ARG A 232 1.10 -17.63 -9.69
CA ARG A 232 0.57 -18.88 -10.26
C ARG A 232 0.85 -20.08 -9.35
N GLU A 233 2.02 -20.15 -8.74
CA GLU A 233 2.35 -21.20 -7.77
C GLU A 233 1.50 -21.11 -6.51
N GLU A 234 1.29 -19.90 -5.96
CA GLU A 234 0.43 -19.70 -4.79
C GLU A 234 -1.01 -20.13 -5.07
N ILE A 235 -1.57 -19.76 -6.23
CA ILE A 235 -2.89 -20.23 -6.66
C ILE A 235 -2.92 -21.76 -6.79
N ALA A 236 -1.89 -22.37 -7.36
CA ALA A 236 -1.82 -23.83 -7.50
C ALA A 236 -1.73 -24.54 -6.14
N ARG A 237 -1.08 -23.96 -5.14
CA ARG A 237 -0.98 -24.50 -3.76
C ARG A 237 -2.34 -24.60 -3.06
N LEU A 238 -3.31 -23.77 -3.43
CA LEU A 238 -4.67 -23.85 -2.89
C LEU A 238 -5.36 -25.17 -3.25
N ASN A 239 -4.90 -25.84 -4.29
CA ASN A 239 -5.42 -27.15 -4.73
C ASN A 239 -6.95 -27.19 -4.85
N LEU A 240 -7.53 -26.11 -5.39
CA LEU A 240 -8.99 -25.98 -5.54
C LEU A 240 -9.53 -27.01 -6.52
N THR A 241 -10.61 -27.65 -6.14
CA THR A 241 -11.35 -28.53 -7.05
C THR A 241 -12.04 -27.70 -8.15
N PRO A 242 -12.37 -28.27 -9.33
CA PRO A 242 -13.12 -27.57 -10.37
C PRO A 242 -14.43 -26.95 -9.88
N ALA A 243 -15.12 -27.61 -8.94
CA ALA A 243 -16.36 -27.09 -8.36
C ALA A 243 -16.12 -25.87 -7.48
N GLN A 244 -15.04 -25.84 -6.69
CA GLN A 244 -14.66 -24.70 -5.87
C GLN A 244 -14.27 -23.51 -6.79
N THR A 245 -13.45 -23.75 -7.80
CA THR A 245 -13.06 -22.71 -8.77
C THR A 245 -14.28 -22.13 -9.48
N ALA A 246 -15.22 -22.96 -9.93
CA ALA A 246 -16.44 -22.52 -10.60
C ALA A 246 -17.37 -21.70 -9.67
N GLY A 247 -17.23 -21.82 -8.36
CA GLY A 247 -17.98 -21.06 -7.35
C GLY A 247 -17.38 -19.69 -7.03
N LEU A 248 -16.16 -19.38 -7.52
CA LEU A 248 -15.53 -18.10 -7.25
C LEU A 248 -16.08 -16.98 -8.13
N THR A 249 -16.18 -15.80 -7.54
CA THR A 249 -16.68 -14.61 -8.24
C THR A 249 -15.59 -14.00 -9.13
N VAL A 250 -15.86 -13.87 -10.41
CA VAL A 250 -15.01 -13.16 -11.37
C VAL A 250 -15.50 -11.74 -11.57
N THR A 251 -16.81 -11.54 -11.71
CA THR A 251 -17.42 -10.23 -11.93
C THR A 251 -18.81 -10.16 -11.32
N SER A 252 -19.38 -8.96 -11.26
CA SER A 252 -20.76 -8.74 -10.80
C SER A 252 -21.40 -7.55 -11.50
N GLN A 253 -22.73 -7.52 -11.53
CA GLN A 253 -23.45 -6.38 -12.08
C GLN A 253 -23.14 -5.10 -11.29
N SER A 254 -23.06 -5.18 -9.95
CA SER A 254 -22.72 -4.03 -9.12
C SER A 254 -21.32 -3.44 -9.41
N TYR A 255 -20.36 -4.29 -9.80
CA TYR A 255 -19.06 -3.83 -10.29
C TYR A 255 -19.18 -3.03 -11.59
N ASN A 256 -19.95 -3.56 -12.56
CA ASN A 256 -20.16 -2.89 -13.83
C ASN A 256 -20.88 -1.55 -13.66
N ASP A 257 -21.87 -1.49 -12.77
CA ASP A 257 -22.62 -0.27 -12.46
C ASP A 257 -21.70 0.79 -11.80
N MET A 258 -20.86 0.37 -10.83
CA MET A 258 -19.87 1.24 -10.22
C MET A 258 -18.86 1.77 -11.25
N LYS A 259 -18.35 0.91 -12.12
CA LYS A 259 -17.38 1.29 -13.16
C LYS A 259 -18.02 2.25 -14.17
N ALA A 260 -19.24 2.02 -14.60
CA ALA A 260 -19.99 2.93 -15.47
C ALA A 260 -20.21 4.30 -14.81
N ARG A 261 -20.55 4.30 -13.51
CA ARG A 261 -20.70 5.53 -12.73
C ARG A 261 -19.41 6.30 -12.62
N LEU A 262 -18.29 5.63 -12.33
CA LEU A 262 -16.98 6.26 -12.26
C LEU A 262 -16.58 6.90 -13.60
N ARG A 263 -16.88 6.23 -14.73
CA ARG A 263 -16.65 6.80 -16.08
C ARG A 263 -17.46 8.06 -16.34
N SER A 264 -18.62 8.23 -15.73
CA SER A 264 -19.43 9.45 -15.81
C SER A 264 -19.00 10.56 -14.84
N TYR A 265 -18.10 10.26 -13.91
CA TYR A 265 -17.52 11.25 -12.99
C TYR A 265 -16.61 12.23 -13.75
N PRO A 266 -16.47 13.49 -13.30
CA PRO A 266 -15.59 14.44 -13.96
C PRO A 266 -14.18 13.88 -14.23
N ALA A 267 -13.62 14.22 -15.39
CA ALA A 267 -12.26 13.82 -15.73
C ALA A 267 -11.25 14.29 -14.67
N PRO A 268 -10.14 13.58 -14.49
CA PRO A 268 -9.09 14.02 -13.58
C PRO A 268 -8.60 15.44 -13.90
N PRO A 269 -8.09 16.16 -12.89
CA PRO A 269 -7.36 17.40 -13.13
C PRO A 269 -6.20 17.20 -14.13
N PRO A 270 -5.81 18.21 -14.92
CA PRO A 270 -4.80 18.05 -15.98
C PRO A 270 -3.51 17.36 -15.51
N GLU A 271 -3.02 17.70 -14.33
CA GLU A 271 -1.79 17.16 -13.74
C GLU A 271 -1.88 15.68 -13.30
N TYR A 272 -3.09 15.11 -13.31
CA TYR A 272 -3.38 13.70 -12.98
C TYR A 272 -3.87 12.90 -14.20
N ARG A 273 -3.83 13.49 -15.39
CA ARG A 273 -4.17 12.79 -16.66
C ARG A 273 -2.94 12.10 -17.23
N ARG A 274 -3.20 11.06 -17.99
CA ARG A 274 -2.19 10.49 -18.90
C ARG A 274 -2.01 11.41 -20.10
N ASP A 275 -0.79 11.61 -20.52
CA ASP A 275 -0.47 12.22 -21.82
C ASP A 275 -0.77 11.28 -22.98
#